data_a6114b5ee0a5a50716193a1fe7861f77
#
_entry.id   a6114b5ee0a5a50716193a1fe7861f77
#
_cell.length_a   1.000
_cell.length_b   1.000
_cell.length_c   1.000
_cell.angle_alpha   90.00
_cell.angle_beta   90.00
_cell.angle_gamma   90.00
#
_symmetry.space_group_name_H-M   'P 1'
#
loop_
_entity.id
_entity.type
_entity.pdbx_description
1 polymer ?
#
loop_
_entity_poly.entity_id
_entity_poly.type
_entity_poly.pdbx_seq_one_letter_code
_entity_poly.pdbx_strand_id
1 'polypeptide(L)'
;MEYPQLPAESDQKQKDFYLQLRDKVREWFEKNADQKPEYANNILLVPDFFYLLVRLTLDGRIAAIDKAKFAGVIAYFFSPIDFLPEALLGPLGYLDDLILTSYVLNLYVNQQEGANKQVVKELWPGDQDVLNTIQTVLQKADKWIGSGLLKKIKDAYQSFKK
;
A
#
# COMPACT_ATOMS: atom_id res chain seq x y z
N MET A 1 -7.44 6.98 15.32
CA MET A 1 -6.87 5.73 14.81
C MET A 1 -5.43 5.59 15.28
N GLU A 2 -5.12 4.49 15.87
CA GLU A 2 -3.76 4.18 16.26
C GLU A 2 -3.13 3.22 15.27
N TYR A 3 -1.91 3.54 14.85
CA TYR A 3 -1.14 2.66 13.99
C TYR A 3 -0.20 1.81 14.84
N PRO A 4 -0.06 0.51 14.55
CA PRO A 4 0.90 -0.33 15.29
C PRO A 4 2.33 0.06 14.96
N GLN A 5 3.27 -0.41 15.78
CA GLN A 5 4.69 -0.25 15.49
C GLN A 5 5.15 -1.38 14.57
N LEU A 6 6.11 -1.08 13.68
CA LEU A 6 6.70 -2.13 12.87
C LEU A 6 7.46 -3.12 13.75
N PRO A 7 7.57 -4.39 13.30
CA PRO A 7 8.35 -5.38 14.04
C PRO A 7 9.78 -4.91 14.31
N ALA A 8 10.32 -5.32 15.46
CA ALA A 8 11.67 -4.92 15.89
C ALA A 8 12.75 -5.28 14.87
N GLU A 9 12.57 -6.39 14.15
CA GLU A 9 13.52 -6.86 13.13
C GLU A 9 13.44 -6.11 11.81
N SER A 10 12.51 -5.15 11.70
CA SER A 10 12.41 -4.32 10.49
C SER A 10 13.65 -3.45 10.31
N ASP A 11 14.00 -3.18 9.04
CA ASP A 11 15.07 -2.26 8.69
C ASP A 11 14.79 -0.87 9.29
N GLN A 12 15.82 -0.21 9.81
CA GLN A 12 15.67 1.12 10.41
C GLN A 12 15.14 2.13 9.41
N LYS A 13 15.53 2.06 8.15
CA LYS A 13 15.02 2.93 7.11
C LYS A 13 13.50 2.76 6.94
N GLN A 14 13.02 1.53 7.01
CA GLN A 14 11.59 1.24 6.93
C GLN A 14 10.86 1.79 8.15
N LYS A 15 11.43 1.66 9.34
CA LYS A 15 10.83 2.19 10.57
C LYS A 15 10.70 3.71 10.51
N ASP A 16 11.77 4.38 10.09
CA ASP A 16 11.76 5.85 10.00
C ASP A 16 10.75 6.33 8.96
N PHE A 17 10.72 5.69 7.81
CA PHE A 17 9.77 6.04 6.75
C PHE A 17 8.34 5.84 7.21
N TYR A 18 8.07 4.73 7.88
CA TYR A 18 6.73 4.40 8.38
C TYR A 18 6.22 5.47 9.36
N LEU A 19 7.07 5.92 10.28
CA LEU A 19 6.69 6.96 11.23
C LEU A 19 6.35 8.27 10.53
N GLN A 20 7.16 8.65 9.54
CA GLN A 20 6.89 9.85 8.74
C GLN A 20 5.59 9.71 7.95
N LEU A 21 5.36 8.54 7.37
CA LEU A 21 4.16 8.26 6.59
C LEU A 21 2.90 8.40 7.45
N ARG A 22 2.93 7.84 8.67
CA ARG A 22 1.83 7.95 9.62
C ARG A 22 1.49 9.40 9.93
N ASP A 23 2.51 10.18 10.23
CA ASP A 23 2.33 11.59 10.60
C ASP A 23 1.79 12.42 9.45
N LYS A 24 2.34 12.23 8.25
CA LYS A 24 1.91 12.98 7.06
C LYS A 24 0.47 12.66 6.69
N VAL A 25 0.10 11.39 6.74
CA VAL A 25 -1.25 10.97 6.39
C VAL A 25 -2.27 11.50 7.40
N ARG A 26 -1.97 11.40 8.70
CA ARG A 26 -2.85 11.94 9.74
C ARG A 26 -3.01 13.44 9.60
N GLU A 27 -1.91 14.16 9.40
CA GLU A 27 -1.94 15.61 9.25
C GLU A 27 -2.80 16.03 8.07
N TRP A 28 -2.63 15.37 6.92
CA TRP A 28 -3.43 15.66 5.75
C TRP A 28 -4.92 15.42 6.03
N PHE A 29 -5.24 14.29 6.66
CA PHE A 29 -6.63 13.93 6.94
C PHE A 29 -7.30 14.97 7.86
N GLU A 30 -6.59 15.39 8.89
CA GLU A 30 -7.12 16.39 9.84
C GLU A 30 -7.30 17.75 9.18
N LYS A 31 -6.37 18.18 8.37
CA LYS A 31 -6.45 19.47 7.66
C LYS A 31 -7.60 19.53 6.66
N ASN A 32 -8.00 18.38 6.14
CA ASN A 32 -9.05 18.31 5.14
C ASN A 32 -10.35 17.74 5.70
N ALA A 33 -10.57 17.91 7.00
CA ALA A 33 -11.72 17.33 7.71
C ALA A 33 -13.06 17.74 7.11
N ASP A 34 -13.16 18.98 6.63
CA ASP A 34 -14.42 19.51 6.12
C ASP A 34 -14.70 19.18 4.65
N GLN A 35 -13.69 18.75 3.91
CA GLN A 35 -13.78 18.53 2.46
C GLN A 35 -13.15 17.20 2.06
N LYS A 36 -13.43 16.15 2.83
CA LYS A 36 -12.82 14.86 2.55
C LYS A 36 -13.35 14.28 1.25
N PRO A 37 -12.47 13.99 0.28
CA PRO A 37 -12.88 13.26 -0.91
C PRO A 37 -13.19 11.81 -0.59
N GLU A 38 -13.80 11.13 -1.54
CA GLU A 38 -14.20 9.73 -1.38
C GLU A 38 -13.06 8.83 -0.94
N TYR A 39 -11.84 9.09 -1.45
CA TYR A 39 -10.68 8.26 -1.16
C TYR A 39 -9.99 8.58 0.17
N ALA A 40 -10.46 9.58 0.92
CA ALA A 40 -9.77 10.04 2.12
C ALA A 40 -9.56 8.92 3.16
N ASN A 41 -10.59 8.12 3.38
CA ASN A 41 -10.49 7.01 4.33
C ASN A 41 -9.48 5.95 3.86
N ASN A 42 -9.33 5.79 2.55
CA ASN A 42 -8.36 4.85 2.01
C ASN A 42 -6.93 5.37 2.15
N ILE A 43 -6.73 6.69 2.08
CA ILE A 43 -5.42 7.30 2.35
C ILE A 43 -4.99 7.00 3.79
N LEU A 44 -5.92 7.01 4.75
CA LEU A 44 -5.61 6.66 6.13
C LEU A 44 -5.08 5.24 6.27
N LEU A 45 -5.40 4.35 5.33
CA LEU A 45 -4.96 2.97 5.36
C LEU A 45 -3.58 2.75 4.73
N VAL A 46 -3.01 3.78 4.10
CA VAL A 46 -1.70 3.65 3.45
C VAL A 46 -0.62 3.16 4.43
N PRO A 47 -0.51 3.71 5.66
CA PRO A 47 0.46 3.16 6.61
C PRO A 47 0.19 1.70 6.97
N ASP A 48 -1.07 1.29 7.06
CA ASP A 48 -1.41 -0.11 7.35
C ASP A 48 -0.97 -1.03 6.21
N PHE A 49 -1.10 -0.59 4.97
CA PHE A 49 -0.61 -1.37 3.83
C PHE A 49 0.92 -1.46 3.81
N PHE A 50 1.59 -0.37 4.17
CA PHE A 50 3.05 -0.42 4.29
C PHE A 50 3.47 -1.41 5.39
N TYR A 51 2.80 -1.35 6.54
CA TYR A 51 3.02 -2.28 7.63
C TYR A 51 2.84 -3.73 7.16
N LEU A 52 1.75 -4.00 6.44
CA LEU A 52 1.47 -5.34 5.91
C LEU A 52 2.59 -5.82 4.99
N LEU A 53 3.06 -4.96 4.08
CA LEU A 53 4.14 -5.33 3.17
C LEU A 53 5.41 -5.72 3.94
N VAL A 54 5.77 -4.95 4.95
CA VAL A 54 6.94 -5.27 5.78
C VAL A 54 6.76 -6.61 6.49
N ARG A 55 5.57 -6.85 7.08
CA ARG A 55 5.29 -8.11 7.74
C ARG A 55 5.37 -9.29 6.78
N LEU A 56 4.89 -9.13 5.56
CA LEU A 56 4.96 -10.18 4.54
C LEU A 56 6.41 -10.52 4.17
N THR A 57 7.29 -9.52 4.10
CA THR A 57 8.71 -9.79 3.79
C THR A 57 9.44 -10.49 4.93
N LEU A 58 8.92 -10.41 6.15
CA LEU A 58 9.55 -11.03 7.32
C LEU A 58 8.93 -12.39 7.68
N ASP A 59 7.83 -12.77 7.07
CA ASP A 59 7.11 -13.99 7.42
C ASP A 59 7.72 -15.21 6.74
N GLY A 60 8.03 -16.24 7.51
CA GLY A 60 8.67 -17.45 6.99
C GLY A 60 7.80 -18.29 6.07
N ARG A 61 6.49 -18.05 6.05
CA ARG A 61 5.58 -18.78 5.18
C ARG A 61 5.58 -18.28 3.73
N ILE A 62 6.18 -17.10 3.51
CA ILE A 62 6.15 -16.45 2.19
C ILE A 62 7.30 -16.96 1.33
N ALA A 63 7.02 -17.36 0.10
CA ALA A 63 8.04 -17.80 -0.85
C ALA A 63 8.96 -16.63 -1.20
N ALA A 64 10.24 -16.94 -1.46
CA ALA A 64 11.25 -15.92 -1.76
C ALA A 64 10.86 -15.03 -2.94
N ILE A 65 10.23 -15.60 -3.97
CA ILE A 65 9.80 -14.82 -5.14
C ILE A 65 8.74 -13.79 -4.75
N ASP A 66 7.82 -14.15 -3.86
CA ASP A 66 6.77 -13.23 -3.41
C ASP A 66 7.35 -12.16 -2.49
N LYS A 67 8.29 -12.53 -1.61
CA LYS A 67 8.99 -11.54 -0.78
C LYS A 67 9.70 -10.50 -1.64
N ALA A 68 10.32 -10.92 -2.74
CA ALA A 68 10.99 -10.02 -3.66
C ALA A 68 10.01 -9.01 -4.27
N LYS A 69 8.80 -9.48 -4.62
CA LYS A 69 7.77 -8.59 -5.15
C LYS A 69 7.31 -7.57 -4.12
N PHE A 70 7.09 -8.00 -2.89
CA PHE A 70 6.69 -7.09 -1.81
C PHE A 70 7.81 -6.09 -1.49
N ALA A 71 9.05 -6.55 -1.48
CA ALA A 71 10.19 -5.65 -1.29
C ALA A 71 10.28 -4.61 -2.41
N GLY A 72 9.95 -5.01 -3.64
CA GLY A 72 9.90 -4.08 -4.77
C GLY A 72 8.84 -2.99 -4.57
N VAL A 73 7.68 -3.34 -4.05
CA VAL A 73 6.63 -2.36 -3.74
C VAL A 73 7.09 -1.42 -2.62
N ILE A 74 7.75 -1.95 -1.59
CA ILE A 74 8.31 -1.12 -0.52
C ILE A 74 9.32 -0.13 -1.10
N ALA A 75 10.18 -0.58 -2.01
CA ALA A 75 11.14 0.29 -2.68
C ALA A 75 10.44 1.40 -3.47
N TYR A 76 9.29 1.10 -4.06
CA TYR A 76 8.49 2.09 -4.77
C TYR A 76 8.03 3.22 -3.84
N PHE A 77 7.64 2.88 -2.61
CA PHE A 77 7.30 3.90 -1.60
C PHE A 77 8.45 4.89 -1.36
N PHE A 78 9.69 4.40 -1.41
CA PHE A 78 10.86 5.25 -1.20
C PHE A 78 11.27 6.02 -2.45
N SER A 79 10.75 5.65 -3.61
CA SER A 79 11.20 6.20 -4.89
C SER A 79 10.69 7.62 -5.08
N PRO A 80 11.54 8.52 -5.58
CA PRO A 80 11.08 9.85 -5.97
C PRO A 80 10.31 9.84 -7.30
N ILE A 81 10.32 8.70 -8.02
CA ILE A 81 9.66 8.58 -9.32
C ILE A 81 8.25 8.03 -9.11
N ASP A 82 7.30 8.92 -8.86
CA ASP A 82 5.90 8.58 -8.75
C ASP A 82 5.17 9.02 -10.01
N PHE A 83 4.04 8.36 -10.29
CA PHE A 83 3.19 8.78 -11.41
C PHE A 83 2.43 10.06 -11.09
N LEU A 84 2.21 10.33 -9.80
CA LEU A 84 1.56 11.56 -9.34
C LEU A 84 2.59 12.46 -8.68
N PRO A 85 2.73 13.73 -9.11
CA PRO A 85 3.71 14.64 -8.50
C PRO A 85 3.30 15.02 -7.09
N GLU A 86 4.01 14.50 -6.09
CA GLU A 86 3.73 14.79 -4.68
C GLU A 86 3.82 16.27 -4.37
N ALA A 87 4.74 16.98 -5.02
CA ALA A 87 4.91 18.41 -4.81
C ALA A 87 3.65 19.19 -5.12
N LEU A 88 2.81 18.69 -6.04
CA LEU A 88 1.57 19.34 -6.44
C LEU A 88 0.37 18.79 -5.70
N LEU A 89 0.39 17.52 -5.29
CA LEU A 89 -0.78 16.84 -4.78
C LEU A 89 -0.68 16.47 -3.28
N GLY A 90 0.49 16.67 -2.69
CA GLY A 90 0.71 16.30 -1.29
C GLY A 90 0.48 14.81 -1.05
N PRO A 91 -0.24 14.44 0.04
CA PRO A 91 -0.49 13.03 0.32
C PRO A 91 -1.29 12.27 -0.73
N LEU A 92 -1.90 12.98 -1.69
CA LEU A 92 -2.53 12.31 -2.84
C LEU A 92 -1.53 11.51 -3.65
N GLY A 93 -0.24 11.87 -3.56
CA GLY A 93 0.83 11.09 -4.18
C GLY A 93 0.88 9.67 -3.68
N TYR A 94 0.35 9.40 -2.48
CA TYR A 94 0.30 8.04 -1.96
C TYR A 94 -0.79 7.17 -2.57
N LEU A 95 -1.69 7.75 -3.39
CA LEU A 95 -2.70 6.96 -4.08
C LEU A 95 -2.08 5.95 -5.04
N ASP A 96 -1.02 6.33 -5.74
CA ASP A 96 -0.36 5.39 -6.65
C ASP A 96 0.33 4.27 -5.87
N ASP A 97 0.92 4.58 -4.72
CA ASP A 97 1.49 3.55 -3.83
C ASP A 97 0.40 2.58 -3.36
N LEU A 98 -0.75 3.12 -2.96
CA LEU A 98 -1.88 2.31 -2.50
C LEU A 98 -2.41 1.40 -3.61
N ILE A 99 -2.52 1.94 -4.82
CA ILE A 99 -3.04 1.18 -5.97
C ILE A 99 -2.06 0.08 -6.36
N LEU A 100 -0.76 0.39 -6.43
CA LEU A 100 0.25 -0.61 -6.73
C LEU A 100 0.26 -1.73 -5.68
N THR A 101 0.21 -1.35 -4.41
CA THR A 101 0.17 -2.32 -3.31
C THR A 101 -1.05 -3.22 -3.43
N SER A 102 -2.22 -2.64 -3.69
CA SER A 102 -3.46 -3.40 -3.83
C SER A 102 -3.39 -4.34 -5.02
N TYR A 103 -2.79 -3.90 -6.14
CA TYR A 103 -2.63 -4.74 -7.33
C TYR A 103 -1.75 -5.96 -7.03
N VAL A 104 -0.59 -5.74 -6.41
CA VAL A 104 0.33 -6.83 -6.10
C VAL A 104 -0.27 -7.80 -5.08
N LEU A 105 -0.93 -7.27 -4.04
CA LEU A 105 -1.60 -8.11 -3.06
C LEU A 105 -2.72 -8.93 -3.68
N ASN A 106 -3.48 -8.33 -4.60
CA ASN A 106 -4.55 -9.05 -5.30
C ASN A 106 -4.00 -10.24 -6.09
N LEU A 107 -2.88 -10.04 -6.78
CA LEU A 107 -2.24 -11.15 -7.50
C LEU A 107 -1.79 -12.24 -6.53
N TYR A 108 -1.22 -11.84 -5.39
CA TYR A 108 -0.73 -12.80 -4.41
C TYR A 108 -1.87 -13.63 -3.80
N VAL A 109 -2.96 -12.99 -3.38
CA VAL A 109 -4.06 -13.71 -2.71
C VAL A 109 -4.81 -14.63 -3.66
N ASN A 110 -4.68 -14.45 -4.96
CA ASN A 110 -5.34 -15.29 -5.96
C ASN A 110 -4.48 -16.43 -6.49
N GLN A 111 -3.24 -16.58 -6.00
CA GLN A 111 -2.33 -17.61 -6.49
C GLN A 111 -2.58 -19.00 -5.91
N GLN A 112 -3.05 -19.08 -4.66
CA GLN A 112 -3.27 -20.36 -4.01
C GLN A 112 -4.62 -20.35 -3.29
N GLU A 113 -5.36 -21.41 -3.44
CA GLU A 113 -6.73 -21.53 -2.95
C GLU A 113 -6.88 -21.24 -1.45
N GLY A 114 -6.98 -19.98 -1.08
CA GLY A 114 -7.26 -19.54 0.28
C GLY A 114 -6.06 -19.43 1.22
N ALA A 115 -4.97 -20.12 0.96
CA ALA A 115 -3.82 -20.09 1.87
C ALA A 115 -3.20 -18.68 1.96
N ASN A 116 -3.00 -18.04 0.81
CA ASN A 116 -2.43 -16.70 0.78
C ASN A 116 -3.39 -15.66 1.35
N LYS A 117 -4.68 -15.85 1.15
CA LYS A 117 -5.70 -14.97 1.74
C LYS A 117 -5.62 -14.99 3.25
N GLN A 118 -5.44 -16.17 3.85
CA GLN A 118 -5.36 -16.31 5.29
C GLN A 118 -4.15 -15.60 5.86
N VAL A 119 -2.99 -15.70 5.20
CA VAL A 119 -1.78 -15.02 5.65
C VAL A 119 -1.98 -13.51 5.66
N VAL A 120 -2.54 -12.97 4.57
CA VAL A 120 -2.79 -11.52 4.49
C VAL A 120 -3.75 -11.06 5.58
N LYS A 121 -4.82 -11.80 5.83
CA LYS A 121 -5.77 -11.46 6.90
C LYS A 121 -5.12 -11.47 8.27
N GLU A 122 -4.27 -12.44 8.55
CA GLU A 122 -3.59 -12.55 9.84
C GLU A 122 -2.63 -11.40 10.10
N LEU A 123 -1.95 -10.94 9.07
CA LEU A 123 -0.93 -9.90 9.21
C LEU A 123 -1.48 -8.48 9.09
N TRP A 124 -2.72 -8.33 8.62
CA TRP A 124 -3.36 -7.03 8.47
C TRP A 124 -3.63 -6.40 9.83
N PRO A 125 -3.15 -5.17 10.09
CA PRO A 125 -3.31 -4.54 11.40
C PRO A 125 -4.63 -3.83 11.61
N GLY A 126 -5.39 -3.56 10.55
CA GLY A 126 -6.64 -2.80 10.64
C GLY A 126 -7.83 -3.65 10.99
N ASP A 127 -8.95 -2.98 11.27
CA ASP A 127 -10.21 -3.65 11.59
C ASP A 127 -11.05 -3.96 10.36
N GLN A 128 -10.73 -3.35 9.23
CA GLN A 128 -11.48 -3.53 8.00
C GLN A 128 -11.19 -4.89 7.38
N ASP A 129 -12.11 -5.35 6.53
CA ASP A 129 -11.87 -6.52 5.68
C ASP A 129 -10.85 -6.14 4.61
N VAL A 130 -9.61 -6.59 4.79
CA VAL A 130 -8.51 -6.20 3.89
C VAL A 130 -8.75 -6.65 2.45
N LEU A 131 -9.34 -7.83 2.25
CA LEU A 131 -9.59 -8.33 0.90
C LEU A 131 -10.62 -7.46 0.18
N ASN A 132 -11.66 -7.06 0.89
CA ASN A 132 -12.65 -6.15 0.33
C ASN A 132 -12.05 -4.78 0.04
N THR A 133 -11.19 -4.29 0.93
CA THR A 133 -10.51 -3.01 0.75
C THR A 133 -9.65 -3.03 -0.52
N ILE A 134 -8.90 -4.11 -0.73
CA ILE A 134 -8.09 -4.27 -1.94
C ILE A 134 -8.97 -4.18 -3.20
N GLN A 135 -10.11 -4.88 -3.21
CA GLN A 135 -11.02 -4.85 -4.35
C GLN A 135 -11.61 -3.46 -4.57
N THR A 136 -12.00 -2.78 -3.51
CA THR A 136 -12.54 -1.43 -3.61
C THR A 136 -11.53 -0.46 -4.21
N VAL A 137 -10.29 -0.51 -3.74
CA VAL A 137 -9.22 0.35 -4.27
C VAL A 137 -9.05 0.11 -5.77
N LEU A 138 -8.98 -1.15 -6.19
CA LEU A 138 -8.77 -1.49 -7.60
C LEU A 138 -9.95 -1.08 -8.48
N GLN A 139 -11.16 -1.23 -7.97
CA GLN A 139 -12.37 -0.86 -8.72
C GLN A 139 -12.49 0.64 -8.93
N LYS A 140 -12.00 1.43 -7.98
CA LYS A 140 -12.15 2.89 -8.01
C LYS A 140 -10.89 3.63 -8.42
N ALA A 141 -9.82 2.92 -8.71
CA ALA A 141 -8.52 3.53 -8.99
C ALA A 141 -8.58 4.58 -10.10
N ASP A 142 -9.19 4.23 -11.25
CA ASP A 142 -9.27 5.16 -12.38
C ASP A 142 -10.11 6.40 -12.06
N LYS A 143 -11.15 6.24 -11.26
CA LYS A 143 -11.99 7.36 -10.85
C LYS A 143 -11.21 8.34 -9.97
N TRP A 144 -10.37 7.82 -9.08
CA TRP A 144 -9.66 8.67 -8.12
C TRP A 144 -8.49 9.42 -8.73
N ILE A 145 -7.77 8.81 -9.67
CA ILE A 145 -6.52 9.33 -10.19
C ILE A 145 -6.53 9.61 -11.69
N GLY A 146 -7.66 9.37 -12.33
CA GLY A 146 -7.79 9.59 -13.75
C GLY A 146 -7.63 8.34 -14.57
N SER A 147 -8.33 8.33 -15.71
CA SER A 147 -8.35 7.19 -16.62
C SER A 147 -6.96 6.86 -17.14
N GLY A 148 -6.62 5.58 -17.12
CA GLY A 148 -5.37 5.08 -17.69
C GLY A 148 -4.20 5.03 -16.73
N LEU A 149 -4.28 5.65 -15.56
CA LEU A 149 -3.17 5.63 -14.61
C LEU A 149 -3.00 4.25 -13.98
N LEU A 150 -4.09 3.54 -13.72
CA LEU A 150 -4.00 2.16 -13.23
C LEU A 150 -3.24 1.29 -14.22
N LYS A 151 -3.48 1.47 -15.52
CA LYS A 151 -2.74 0.72 -16.54
C LYS A 151 -1.25 1.05 -16.48
N LYS A 152 -0.89 2.31 -16.28
CA LYS A 152 0.52 2.71 -16.15
C LYS A 152 1.18 2.05 -14.96
N ILE A 153 0.46 1.96 -13.84
CA ILE A 153 0.96 1.29 -12.64
C ILE A 153 1.18 -0.20 -12.91
N LYS A 154 0.24 -0.85 -13.57
CA LYS A 154 0.37 -2.26 -13.94
C LYS A 154 1.55 -2.49 -14.87
N ASP A 155 1.75 -1.60 -15.84
CA ASP A 155 2.87 -1.70 -16.80
C ASP A 155 4.20 -1.53 -16.06
N ALA A 156 4.28 -0.60 -15.11
CA ALA A 156 5.47 -0.40 -14.29
C ALA A 156 5.79 -1.64 -13.48
N TYR A 157 4.77 -2.29 -12.90
CA TYR A 157 4.95 -3.53 -12.16
C TYR A 157 5.48 -4.64 -13.06
N GLN A 158 4.95 -4.77 -14.26
CA GLN A 158 5.42 -5.78 -15.22
C GLN A 158 6.89 -5.56 -15.60
N SER A 159 7.30 -4.30 -15.74
CA SER A 159 8.71 -3.96 -15.95
C SER A 159 9.59 -4.40 -14.78
N PHE A 160 9.09 -4.22 -13.57
CA PHE A 160 9.76 -4.66 -12.35
C PHE A 160 10.04 -6.16 -12.34
N LYS A 161 9.10 -6.95 -12.84
CA LYS A 161 9.19 -8.41 -12.83
C LYS A 161 10.27 -8.98 -13.75
N LYS A 162 10.65 -8.22 -14.76
CA LYS A 162 11.62 -8.69 -15.77
C LYS A 162 13.08 -8.61 -15.28
#